data_ede611a309d1079032a700bd23eaba91
#
_entry.id   ede611a309d1079032a700bd23eaba91
#
_cell.length_a   1.000
_cell.length_b   1.000
_cell.length_c   1.000
_cell.angle_alpha   90.00
_cell.angle_beta   90.00
_cell.angle_gamma   90.00
#
_symmetry.space_group_name_H-M   'P 1'
#
loop_
_entity.id
_entity.type
_entity.pdbx_description
1 polymer ?
#
loop_
_entity_poly.entity_id
_entity_poly.type
_entity_poly.pdbx_seq_one_letter_code
_entity_poly.pdbx_strand_id
1 'polypeptide(L)'
;MYDKNANIKYITKETKYKDETGEHIIQETEIYKKHYGGKFFYRVWLSDLLNALGLLNNNKELDILFYVLDNMKSDNNFIGTYRSIAEDTNISLSTVTRIFKKMNEVNLITKVQNGVYKVNPALIIQGDNSKKKRLVIEYENIKNENEKDHSTSGQAE
;
A
#
# COMPACT_ATOMS: atom_id res chain seq x y z
N MET A 1 -15.64 6.60 -0.25
CA MET A 1 -16.87 5.97 -0.73
C MET A 1 -16.50 4.77 -1.58
N TYR A 2 -16.88 3.59 -1.18
CA TYR A 2 -16.58 2.35 -1.92
C TYR A 2 -17.50 2.30 -3.14
N ASP A 3 -16.95 2.38 -4.34
CA ASP A 3 -17.73 2.24 -5.56
C ASP A 3 -18.05 0.75 -5.80
N LYS A 4 -19.31 0.37 -5.59
CA LYS A 4 -19.79 -1.02 -5.79
C LYS A 4 -19.71 -1.49 -7.25
N ASN A 5 -19.45 -0.57 -8.19
CA ASN A 5 -19.41 -0.85 -9.63
C ASN A 5 -17.97 -0.98 -10.17
N ALA A 6 -16.97 -1.03 -9.31
CA ALA A 6 -15.60 -1.23 -9.77
C ALA A 6 -15.44 -2.63 -10.38
N ASN A 7 -15.17 -2.69 -11.67
CA ASN A 7 -14.83 -3.95 -12.35
C ASN A 7 -13.49 -4.47 -11.80
N ILE A 8 -13.56 -5.48 -10.96
CA ILE A 8 -12.38 -6.19 -10.45
C ILE A 8 -12.14 -7.38 -11.38
N LYS A 9 -10.94 -7.43 -11.96
CA LYS A 9 -10.50 -8.58 -12.75
C LYS A 9 -9.41 -9.32 -11.99
N TYR A 10 -9.62 -10.61 -11.76
CA TYR A 10 -8.64 -11.50 -11.15
C TYR A 10 -7.93 -12.27 -12.26
N ILE A 11 -6.61 -12.32 -12.22
CA ILE A 11 -5.81 -13.20 -13.05
C ILE A 11 -4.97 -14.05 -12.10
N THR A 12 -5.26 -15.35 -12.07
CA THR A 12 -4.46 -16.32 -11.34
C THR A 12 -3.51 -17.00 -12.30
N LYS A 13 -2.22 -16.93 -12.00
CA LYS A 13 -1.17 -17.69 -12.68
C LYS A 13 -0.75 -18.84 -11.78
N GLU A 14 -0.77 -20.05 -12.31
CA GLU A 14 -0.24 -21.22 -11.64
C GLU A 14 1.13 -21.56 -12.23
N THR A 15 2.14 -21.58 -11.39
CA THR A 15 3.46 -22.10 -11.75
C THR A 15 3.69 -23.39 -11.01
N LYS A 16 3.85 -24.49 -11.77
CA LYS A 16 4.16 -25.80 -11.21
C LYS A 16 5.66 -26.04 -11.32
N TYR A 17 6.27 -26.41 -10.23
CA TYR A 17 7.66 -26.87 -10.24
C TYR A 17 7.79 -28.17 -9.44
N LYS A 18 8.79 -28.98 -9.77
CA LYS A 18 9.08 -30.24 -9.12
C LYS A 18 10.48 -30.17 -8.53
N ASP A 19 10.59 -30.50 -7.27
CA ASP A 19 11.85 -30.65 -6.58
C ASP A 19 11.97 -32.05 -5.96
N GLU A 20 13.01 -32.28 -5.16
CA GLU A 20 13.25 -33.55 -4.49
C GLU A 20 12.17 -33.91 -3.45
N THR A 21 11.37 -32.97 -3.02
CA THR A 21 10.29 -33.13 -2.04
C THR A 21 8.92 -33.36 -2.67
N GLY A 22 8.76 -33.15 -3.99
CA GLY A 22 7.53 -33.37 -4.73
C GLY A 22 7.16 -32.27 -5.71
N GLU A 23 5.89 -32.29 -6.13
CA GLU A 23 5.33 -31.23 -6.98
C GLU A 23 4.80 -30.08 -6.12
N HIS A 24 5.22 -28.88 -6.45
CA HIS A 24 4.77 -27.65 -5.81
C HIS A 24 4.01 -26.77 -6.81
N ILE A 25 2.93 -26.16 -6.35
CA ILE A 25 2.12 -25.22 -7.14
C ILE A 25 2.20 -23.86 -6.45
N ILE A 26 2.75 -22.89 -7.15
CA ILE A 26 2.70 -21.49 -6.72
C ILE A 26 1.54 -20.84 -7.47
N GLN A 27 0.57 -20.36 -6.74
CA GLN A 27 -0.53 -19.56 -7.28
C GLN A 27 -0.28 -18.08 -6.98
N GLU A 28 -0.09 -17.30 -8.05
CA GLU A 28 -0.03 -15.85 -7.96
C GLU A 28 -1.34 -15.27 -8.50
N THR A 29 -2.07 -14.57 -7.65
CA THR A 29 -3.30 -13.88 -8.06
C THR A 29 -3.02 -12.38 -8.18
N GLU A 30 -3.10 -11.88 -9.40
CA GLU A 30 -3.05 -10.45 -9.67
C GLU A 30 -4.50 -9.91 -9.70
N ILE A 31 -4.77 -8.87 -8.93
CA ILE A 31 -6.06 -8.17 -8.91
C ILE A 31 -5.93 -6.86 -9.65
N TYR A 32 -6.76 -6.70 -10.67
CA TYR A 32 -6.87 -5.46 -11.41
C TYR A 32 -8.19 -4.77 -11.03
N LYS A 33 -8.10 -3.62 -10.39
CA LYS A 33 -9.25 -2.75 -10.17
C LYS A 33 -9.24 -1.68 -11.25
N LYS A 34 -10.22 -1.71 -12.15
CA LYS A 34 -10.44 -0.61 -13.10
C LYS A 34 -11.30 0.44 -12.41
N HIS A 35 -10.75 1.62 -12.20
CA HIS A 35 -11.53 2.73 -11.70
C HIS A 35 -12.56 3.16 -12.76
N TYR A 36 -13.82 3.31 -12.35
CA TYR A 36 -14.88 3.76 -13.24
C TYR A 36 -14.56 5.14 -13.80
N GLY A 37 -14.46 5.27 -15.13
CA GLY A 37 -14.06 6.50 -15.80
C GLY A 37 -12.58 6.87 -15.68
N GLY A 38 -11.78 6.05 -14.99
CA GLY A 38 -10.37 6.30 -14.74
C GLY A 38 -9.44 5.62 -15.73
N LYS A 39 -8.35 6.31 -16.02
CA LYS A 39 -7.22 5.78 -16.80
C LYS A 39 -6.29 4.91 -15.96
N PHE A 40 -6.63 4.64 -14.71
CA PHE A 40 -5.74 4.03 -13.73
C PHE A 40 -6.23 2.65 -13.31
N PHE A 41 -5.35 1.69 -13.32
CA PHE A 41 -5.52 0.39 -12.70
C PHE A 41 -4.37 0.15 -11.72
N TYR A 42 -4.67 -0.65 -10.67
CA TYR A 42 -3.68 -1.02 -9.67
C TYR A 42 -3.32 -2.49 -9.87
N ARG A 43 -2.03 -2.78 -9.77
CA ARG A 43 -1.52 -4.13 -9.69
C ARG A 43 -1.21 -4.44 -8.23
N VAL A 44 -1.76 -5.53 -7.73
CA VAL A 44 -1.72 -5.90 -6.31
C VAL A 44 -1.18 -7.31 -6.16
N TRP A 45 -0.20 -7.49 -5.28
CA TRP A 45 0.30 -8.80 -4.85
C TRP A 45 -0.54 -9.26 -3.68
N LEU A 46 -1.55 -10.09 -3.98
CA LEU A 46 -2.66 -10.37 -3.08
C LEU A 46 -2.22 -11.03 -1.78
N SER A 47 -1.34 -12.02 -1.83
CA SER A 47 -0.87 -12.73 -0.62
C SER A 47 -0.18 -11.79 0.35
N ASP A 48 0.72 -10.95 -0.16
CA ASP A 48 1.48 -10.00 0.65
C ASP A 48 0.58 -8.89 1.19
N LEU A 49 -0.37 -8.41 0.36
CA LEU A 49 -1.36 -7.43 0.80
C LEU A 49 -2.29 -8.02 1.86
N LEU A 50 -2.79 -9.25 1.70
CA LEU A 50 -3.66 -9.89 2.69
C LEU A 50 -2.94 -10.11 4.01
N ASN A 51 -1.65 -10.47 4.01
CA ASN A 51 -0.86 -10.56 5.22
C ASN A 51 -0.76 -9.20 5.93
N ALA A 52 -0.51 -8.12 5.19
CA ALA A 52 -0.49 -6.77 5.73
C ALA A 52 -1.88 -6.33 6.23
N LEU A 53 -2.95 -6.60 5.47
CA LEU A 53 -4.34 -6.27 5.82
C LEU A 53 -4.87 -7.11 6.99
N GLY A 54 -4.36 -8.32 7.21
CA GLY A 54 -4.70 -9.14 8.39
C GLY A 54 -4.43 -8.43 9.71
N LEU A 55 -3.61 -7.38 9.70
CA LEU A 55 -3.34 -6.50 10.83
C LEU A 55 -4.27 -5.27 10.88
N LEU A 56 -5.08 -5.03 9.83
CA LEU A 56 -6.10 -3.99 9.77
C LEU A 56 -7.48 -4.60 10.07
N ASN A 57 -8.09 -4.21 11.17
CA ASN A 57 -9.23 -4.94 11.75
C ASN A 57 -10.58 -4.23 11.66
N ASN A 58 -10.68 -3.06 11.01
CA ASN A 58 -11.95 -2.34 10.96
C ASN A 58 -12.17 -1.57 9.65
N ASN A 59 -13.43 -1.23 9.38
CA ASN A 59 -13.87 -0.57 8.15
C ASN A 59 -13.19 0.79 7.94
N LYS A 60 -12.96 1.57 8.99
CA LYS A 60 -12.32 2.89 8.90
C LYS A 60 -10.87 2.78 8.41
N GLU A 61 -10.17 1.72 8.79
CA GLU A 61 -8.80 1.44 8.34
C GLU A 61 -8.79 1.14 6.83
N LEU A 62 -9.75 0.36 6.36
CA LEU A 62 -9.93 0.08 4.94
C LEU A 62 -10.38 1.32 4.16
N ASP A 63 -11.27 2.14 4.71
CA ASP A 63 -11.71 3.39 4.08
C ASP A 63 -10.54 4.34 3.86
N ILE A 64 -9.68 4.52 4.86
CA ILE A 64 -8.46 5.32 4.74
C ILE A 64 -7.50 4.72 3.72
N LEU A 65 -7.29 3.40 3.73
CA LEU A 65 -6.43 2.73 2.75
C LEU A 65 -6.94 2.98 1.32
N PHE A 66 -8.23 2.79 1.08
CA PHE A 66 -8.82 3.03 -0.25
C PHE A 66 -8.72 4.50 -0.66
N TYR A 67 -8.94 5.43 0.28
CA TYR A 67 -8.75 6.86 0.01
C TYR A 67 -7.30 7.16 -0.42
N VAL A 68 -6.31 6.59 0.28
CA VAL A 68 -4.90 6.74 -0.08
C VAL A 68 -4.62 6.19 -1.47
N LEU A 69 -5.12 4.99 -1.78
CA LEU A 69 -4.91 4.35 -3.08
C LEU A 69 -5.58 5.12 -4.22
N ASP A 70 -6.80 5.61 -4.00
CA ASP A 70 -7.56 6.36 -5.02
C ASP A 70 -6.91 7.73 -5.34
N ASN A 71 -6.16 8.29 -4.38
CA ASN A 71 -5.45 9.57 -4.54
C ASN A 71 -3.92 9.40 -4.74
N MET A 72 -3.44 8.16 -4.82
CA MET A 72 -2.05 7.86 -5.07
C MET A 72 -1.64 8.22 -6.50
N LYS A 73 -0.47 8.81 -6.66
CA LYS A 73 0.13 9.12 -7.96
C LYS A 73 0.86 7.92 -8.57
N SER A 74 1.20 8.04 -9.85
CA SER A 74 1.86 6.97 -10.61
C SER A 74 3.26 6.56 -10.12
N ASP A 75 3.86 7.36 -9.25
CA ASP A 75 5.14 7.09 -8.55
C ASP A 75 4.93 6.49 -7.16
N ASN A 76 3.73 6.03 -6.86
CA ASN A 76 3.30 5.52 -5.57
C ASN A 76 3.32 6.55 -4.42
N ASN A 77 3.43 7.85 -4.73
CA ASN A 77 3.33 8.90 -3.73
C ASN A 77 1.87 9.30 -3.51
N PHE A 78 1.49 9.40 -2.25
CA PHE A 78 0.26 10.02 -1.79
C PHE A 78 0.59 11.35 -1.13
N ILE A 79 -0.15 12.40 -1.49
CA ILE A 79 0.01 13.74 -0.93
C ILE A 79 -1.29 14.14 -0.23
N GLY A 80 -1.21 14.37 1.08
CA GLY A 80 -2.35 14.78 1.89
C GLY A 80 -1.94 14.97 3.34
N THR A 81 -2.54 15.94 4.00
CA THR A 81 -2.39 16.14 5.43
C THR A 81 -3.42 15.28 6.19
N TYR A 82 -3.13 14.90 7.43
CA TYR A 82 -4.11 14.17 8.24
C TYR A 82 -5.42 14.94 8.41
N ARG A 83 -5.36 16.29 8.41
CA ARG A 83 -6.54 17.13 8.50
C ARG A 83 -7.39 17.05 7.23
N SER A 84 -6.79 17.19 6.05
CA SER A 84 -7.52 17.05 4.78
C SER A 84 -8.13 15.66 4.63
N ILE A 85 -7.39 14.61 5.01
CA ILE A 85 -7.90 13.23 4.97
C ILE A 85 -9.09 13.07 5.93
N ALA A 86 -9.01 13.64 7.13
CA ALA A 86 -10.10 13.60 8.12
C ALA A 86 -11.37 14.28 7.60
N GLU A 87 -11.23 15.43 6.94
CA GLU A 87 -12.33 16.18 6.32
C GLU A 87 -12.95 15.39 5.16
N ASP A 88 -12.14 14.90 4.24
CA ASP A 88 -12.61 14.20 3.04
C ASP A 88 -13.24 12.84 3.34
N THR A 89 -12.76 12.13 4.37
CA THR A 89 -13.26 10.81 4.75
C THR A 89 -14.32 10.85 5.85
N ASN A 90 -14.56 12.01 6.45
CA ASN A 90 -15.41 12.18 7.63
C ASN A 90 -15.00 11.28 8.82
N ILE A 91 -13.70 11.09 8.99
CA ILE A 91 -13.09 10.33 10.08
C ILE A 91 -12.30 11.31 10.96
N SER A 92 -12.37 11.14 12.30
CA SER A 92 -11.69 12.06 13.22
C SER A 92 -10.18 12.11 12.99
N LEU A 93 -9.57 13.28 13.16
CA LEU A 93 -8.13 13.49 13.00
C LEU A 93 -7.28 12.52 13.83
N SER A 94 -7.68 12.24 15.06
CA SER A 94 -6.99 11.29 15.95
C SER A 94 -7.04 9.86 15.39
N THR A 95 -8.17 9.48 14.80
CA THR A 95 -8.32 8.17 14.16
C THR A 95 -7.47 8.07 12.89
N VAL A 96 -7.45 9.10 12.05
CA VAL A 96 -6.58 9.16 10.85
C VAL A 96 -5.11 9.01 11.26
N THR A 97 -4.66 9.79 12.25
CA THR A 97 -3.27 9.72 12.75
C THR A 97 -2.91 8.32 13.21
N ARG A 98 -3.79 7.68 14.00
CA ARG A 98 -3.58 6.31 14.48
C ARG A 98 -3.52 5.29 13.34
N ILE A 99 -4.39 5.45 12.33
CA ILE A 99 -4.42 4.54 11.17
C ILE A 99 -3.15 4.68 10.33
N PHE A 100 -2.68 5.89 10.06
CA PHE A 100 -1.43 6.11 9.33
C PHE A 100 -0.22 5.53 10.07
N LYS A 101 -0.17 5.68 11.41
CA LYS A 101 0.87 5.03 12.23
C LYS A 101 0.83 3.51 12.03
N LYS A 102 -0.35 2.90 12.13
CA LYS A 102 -0.53 1.46 11.94
C LYS A 102 -0.16 1.01 10.52
N MET A 103 -0.56 1.76 9.47
CA MET A 103 -0.18 1.46 8.10
C MET A 103 1.34 1.50 7.88
N ASN A 104 2.04 2.40 8.58
CA ASN A 104 3.49 2.45 8.57
C ASN A 104 4.11 1.25 9.29
N GLU A 105 3.58 0.87 10.45
CA GLU A 105 4.03 -0.29 11.23
C GLU A 105 3.88 -1.62 10.46
N VAL A 106 2.80 -1.77 9.70
CA VAL A 106 2.57 -2.96 8.84
C VAL A 106 3.23 -2.87 7.47
N ASN A 107 4.08 -1.87 7.25
CA ASN A 107 4.85 -1.67 6.03
C ASN A 107 3.99 -1.46 4.76
N LEU A 108 2.78 -0.90 4.91
CA LEU A 108 1.94 -0.49 3.78
C LEU A 108 2.36 0.85 3.18
N ILE A 109 2.81 1.76 4.04
CA ILE A 109 3.29 3.10 3.65
C ILE A 109 4.58 3.44 4.38
N THR A 110 5.32 4.40 3.87
CA THR A 110 6.39 5.10 4.59
C THR A 110 6.27 6.60 4.40
N LYS A 111 6.67 7.37 5.40
CA LYS A 111 6.66 8.84 5.33
C LYS A 111 7.87 9.31 4.54
N VAL A 112 7.65 10.15 3.52
CA VAL A 112 8.72 10.83 2.76
C VAL A 112 9.05 12.16 3.43
N GLN A 113 8.02 12.94 3.70
CA GLN A 113 8.06 14.22 4.42
C GLN A 113 6.67 14.55 4.95
N ASN A 114 6.50 15.69 5.62
CA ASN A 114 5.20 16.10 6.11
C ASN A 114 4.18 16.20 4.98
N GLY A 115 3.09 15.46 5.09
CA GLY A 115 2.03 15.41 4.09
C GLY A 115 2.36 14.64 2.81
N VAL A 116 3.49 13.94 2.76
CA VAL A 116 3.87 13.08 1.63
C VAL A 116 4.24 11.69 2.12
N TYR A 117 3.56 10.69 1.58
CA TYR A 117 3.74 9.29 1.93
C TYR A 117 3.94 8.46 0.68
N LYS A 118 4.73 7.43 0.76
CA LYS A 118 4.94 6.47 -0.32
C LYS A 118 4.28 5.14 0.04
N VAL A 119 3.39 4.69 -0.84
CA VAL A 119 2.76 3.37 -0.71
C VAL A 119 3.77 2.31 -1.14
N ASN A 120 3.84 1.20 -0.40
CA ASN A 120 4.79 0.13 -0.66
C ASN A 120 4.59 -0.50 -2.05
N PRO A 121 5.53 -0.29 -2.99
CA PRO A 121 5.38 -0.79 -4.36
C PRO A 121 5.54 -2.31 -4.47
N ALA A 122 6.05 -2.97 -3.43
CA ALA A 122 6.09 -4.43 -3.36
C ALA A 122 4.68 -5.02 -3.21
N LEU A 123 3.75 -4.26 -2.61
CA LEU A 123 2.37 -4.69 -2.37
C LEU A 123 1.41 -4.19 -3.44
N ILE A 124 1.50 -2.91 -3.81
CA ILE A 124 0.56 -2.25 -4.72
C ILE A 124 1.32 -1.30 -5.65
N ILE A 125 1.05 -1.37 -6.94
CA ILE A 125 1.54 -0.42 -7.95
C ILE A 125 0.37 0.13 -8.77
N GLN A 126 0.37 1.44 -9.00
CA GLN A 126 -0.50 2.06 -9.99
C GLN A 126 0.13 1.92 -11.40
N GLY A 127 -0.60 1.30 -12.32
CA GLY A 127 -0.22 1.17 -13.72
C GLY A 127 0.73 0.01 -14.01
N ASP A 128 1.73 0.24 -14.86
CA ASP A 128 2.62 -0.80 -15.38
C ASP A 128 3.69 -1.25 -14.38
N ASN A 129 4.06 -2.53 -14.49
CA ASN A 129 5.06 -3.17 -13.64
C ASN A 129 6.51 -2.80 -13.99
N SER A 130 6.75 -2.16 -15.13
CA SER A 130 8.09 -1.79 -15.60
C SER A 130 8.90 -0.97 -14.60
N LYS A 131 8.22 -0.15 -13.80
CA LYS A 131 8.81 0.73 -12.78
C LYS A 131 8.93 0.12 -11.39
N LYS A 132 8.40 -1.10 -11.16
CA LYS A 132 8.34 -1.73 -9.82
C LYS A 132 9.69 -1.76 -9.13
N LYS A 133 10.70 -2.27 -9.82
CA LYS A 133 12.05 -2.44 -9.25
C LYS A 133 12.63 -1.11 -8.75
N ARG A 134 12.50 -0.05 -9.54
CA ARG A 134 12.96 1.29 -9.16
C ARG A 134 12.21 1.81 -7.94
N LEU A 135 10.87 1.72 -7.96
CA LEU A 135 10.04 2.22 -6.86
C LEU A 135 10.26 1.45 -5.55
N VAL A 136 10.51 0.15 -5.62
CA VAL A 136 10.84 -0.67 -4.43
C VAL A 136 12.16 -0.20 -3.82
N ILE A 137 13.20 0.03 -4.64
CA ILE A 137 14.48 0.54 -4.16
C ILE A 137 14.31 1.92 -3.50
N GLU A 138 13.56 2.84 -4.13
CA GLU A 138 13.26 4.15 -3.55
C GLU A 138 12.53 4.03 -2.21
N TYR A 139 11.54 3.16 -2.11
CA TYR A 139 10.78 2.92 -0.88
C TYR A 139 11.67 2.43 0.26
N GLU A 140 12.51 1.42 0.00
CA GLU A 140 13.42 0.85 0.99
C GLU A 140 14.47 1.87 1.46
N ASN A 141 14.99 2.72 0.55
CA ASN A 141 15.91 3.78 0.92
C ASN A 141 15.26 4.79 1.90
N ILE A 142 14.06 5.27 1.59
CA ILE A 142 13.31 6.20 2.44
C ILE A 142 13.03 5.57 3.81
N LYS A 143 12.61 4.30 3.84
CA LYS A 143 12.34 3.58 5.07
C LYS A 143 13.58 3.47 5.94
N ASN A 144 14.73 3.09 5.35
CA ASN A 144 15.99 2.96 6.08
C ASN A 144 16.51 4.31 6.62
N GLU A 145 16.26 5.42 5.91
CA GLU A 145 16.59 6.77 6.39
C GLU A 145 15.73 7.13 7.61
N ASN A 146 14.42 6.89 7.54
CA ASN A 146 13.51 7.14 8.66
C ASN A 146 13.88 6.32 9.92
N GLU A 147 14.31 5.08 9.76
CA GLU A 147 14.73 4.22 10.88
C GLU A 147 16.02 4.73 11.54
N LYS A 148 16.96 5.28 10.77
CA LYS A 148 18.20 5.89 11.30
C LYS A 148 17.92 7.16 12.09
N ASP A 149 17.04 8.02 11.60
CA ASP A 149 16.67 9.27 12.29
C ASP A 149 16.01 9.00 13.64
N HIS A 150 15.20 7.95 13.74
CA HIS A 150 14.59 7.51 15.00
C HIS A 150 15.60 6.93 16.00
N SER A 151 16.65 6.27 15.52
CA SER A 151 17.70 5.72 16.42
C SER A 151 18.65 6.78 16.96
N THR A 152 18.84 7.89 16.26
CA THR A 152 19.74 8.99 16.68
C THR A 152 19.07 9.93 17.68
N SER A 153 17.75 10.07 17.65
CA SER A 153 16.99 10.91 18.60
C SER A 153 16.78 10.27 19.98
N GLY A 154 17.12 9.00 20.15
CA GLY A 154 16.99 8.27 21.43
C GLY A 154 18.27 8.27 22.32
N GLN A 155 19.36 8.91 21.91
CA GLN A 155 20.64 8.91 22.64
C GLN A 155 21.03 10.27 23.24
N ALA A 156 20.10 11.21 23.34
CA ALA A 156 20.31 12.50 23.98
C ALA A 156 19.50 12.60 25.29
N GLU A 157 19.89 11.85 26.31
CA GLU A 157 19.67 12.12 27.73
C GLU A 157 20.86 11.66 28.56
#